data_716dbb10e8928617f3f18aa0603ab051
#
_entry.id   716dbb10e8928617f3f18aa0603ab051
#
_cell.length_a   1.000
_cell.length_b   1.000
_cell.length_c   1.000
_cell.angle_alpha   90.00
_cell.angle_beta   90.00
_cell.angle_gamma   90.00
#
_symmetry.space_group_name_H-M   'P 1'
#
loop_
_entity.id
_entity.type
_entity.pdbx_description
1 polymer ?
#
loop_
_entity_poly.entity_id
_entity_poly.type
_entity_poly.pdbx_seq_one_letter_code
_entity_poly.pdbx_strand_id
1 'polypeptide(L)'
;MVELYLEQKSALARMRDGCILKGGVGSGKTFTSLHYYLDNHTDRDLYVITTAKKRDSKDWEYEAQECGIYHITIDSWNSIKKYKDVVGAFFIFDEHYATGNGAWAKAFVRICKRNKWIVLSATPGDNWMNYMMTFIAKGYYRNQSDFKNQHCIYDPYVKFPKITGYRNEAKLFKFRQETLVNMHVNRHTTRERHYLKVKYDKEQYNIVTKKRWNVFENKPIESPTEFVLCQRKIVNTSEQRIEQFKTLLYMFPKVIVFYNFDYERDIIRKACKAMETTYAEYNGHKHQDIPHEERRWCYAVNYGSGAEAWNCTITDTIIFFSLNYSYRIHEQCEGRIDRLNTPYKTLNYYYLNAPGSIDSAILRAISSKKEFNERGYVKRAWKETTYREQNSSVFDTKYSTYST
;
A
#
# COMPACT_ATOMS: atom_id res chain seq x y z
N MET A 1 25.44 8.27 19.16
CA MET A 1 24.08 7.70 19.29
C MET A 1 23.09 8.75 18.80
N VAL A 2 22.26 8.43 17.82
CA VAL A 2 21.24 9.36 17.26
C VAL A 2 20.18 9.62 18.34
N GLU A 3 19.93 10.89 18.62
CA GLU A 3 18.95 11.27 19.66
C GLU A 3 17.51 11.16 19.12
N LEU A 4 16.63 10.55 19.91
CA LEU A 4 15.21 10.43 19.57
C LEU A 4 14.50 11.79 19.67
N TYR A 5 13.59 12.06 18.73
CA TYR A 5 12.67 13.20 18.81
C TYR A 5 11.71 13.07 20.00
N LEU A 6 11.12 14.17 20.43
CA LEU A 6 10.24 14.22 21.61
C LEU A 6 9.07 13.23 21.49
N GLU A 7 8.47 13.12 20.31
CA GLU A 7 7.35 12.21 20.04
C GLU A 7 7.79 10.74 20.08
N GLN A 8 9.01 10.44 19.65
CA GLN A 8 9.60 9.10 19.74
C GLN A 8 9.89 8.74 21.20
N LYS A 9 10.47 9.67 21.98
CA LYS A 9 10.68 9.51 23.42
C LYS A 9 9.35 9.28 24.16
N SER A 10 8.30 10.05 23.80
CA SER A 10 6.95 9.87 24.37
C SER A 10 6.32 8.52 23.99
N ALA A 11 6.55 8.03 22.78
CA ALA A 11 6.08 6.70 22.36
C ALA A 11 6.85 5.60 23.09
N LEU A 12 8.19 5.71 23.16
CA LEU A 12 9.08 4.78 23.85
C LEU A 12 8.67 4.56 25.31
N ALA A 13 8.37 5.64 26.05
CA ALA A 13 7.91 5.57 27.43
C ALA A 13 6.58 4.80 27.62
N ARG A 14 5.76 4.68 26.57
CA ARG A 14 4.49 3.94 26.56
C ARG A 14 4.59 2.54 25.98
N MET A 15 5.72 2.19 25.37
CA MET A 15 5.93 0.86 24.82
C MET A 15 6.01 -0.19 25.92
N ARG A 16 5.59 -1.37 25.58
CA ARG A 16 5.64 -2.59 26.41
C ARG A 16 5.68 -3.82 25.52
N ASP A 17 6.14 -4.92 26.07
CA ASP A 17 6.16 -6.20 25.36
C ASP A 17 4.77 -6.54 24.81
N GLY A 18 4.75 -7.00 23.57
CA GLY A 18 3.52 -7.33 22.86
C GLY A 18 2.74 -6.12 22.34
N CYS A 19 3.33 -4.92 22.31
CA CYS A 19 2.67 -3.77 21.70
C CYS A 19 2.85 -3.72 20.18
N ILE A 20 1.96 -2.98 19.54
CA ILE A 20 2.10 -2.53 18.15
C ILE A 20 2.48 -1.05 18.20
N LEU A 21 3.70 -0.71 17.79
CA LEU A 21 4.12 0.68 17.59
C LEU A 21 3.56 1.16 16.25
N LYS A 22 2.53 2.00 16.32
CA LYS A 22 1.91 2.61 15.16
C LYS A 22 2.50 4.00 14.91
N GLY A 23 3.15 4.15 13.77
CA GLY A 23 3.67 5.45 13.31
C GLY A 23 3.63 5.53 11.79
N GLY A 24 3.43 6.70 11.22
CA GLY A 24 3.42 6.91 9.77
C GLY A 24 4.70 6.41 9.09
N VAL A 25 4.70 6.36 7.77
CA VAL A 25 5.91 6.06 6.99
C VAL A 25 6.95 7.16 7.28
N GLY A 26 8.21 6.77 7.54
CA GLY A 26 9.28 7.74 7.86
C GLY A 26 9.19 8.40 9.24
N SER A 27 8.41 7.87 10.17
CA SER A 27 8.30 8.40 11.53
C SER A 27 9.43 7.97 12.48
N GLY A 28 10.38 7.14 12.02
CA GLY A 28 11.48 6.63 12.84
C GLY A 28 11.11 5.48 13.77
N LYS A 29 10.13 4.65 13.38
CA LYS A 29 9.74 3.45 14.14
C LYS A 29 10.90 2.50 14.40
N THR A 30 11.79 2.33 13.43
CA THR A 30 12.98 1.48 13.54
C THR A 30 13.85 1.95 14.69
N PHE A 31 14.28 3.22 14.70
CA PHE A 31 15.07 3.79 15.79
C PHE A 31 14.37 3.67 17.15
N THR A 32 13.08 4.00 17.21
CA THR A 32 12.32 3.90 18.47
C THR A 32 12.28 2.45 18.98
N SER A 33 12.16 1.46 18.08
CA SER A 33 12.14 0.05 18.46
C SER A 33 13.50 -0.48 18.91
N LEU A 34 14.59 -0.02 18.29
CA LEU A 34 15.95 -0.35 18.69
C LEU A 34 16.27 0.25 20.07
N HIS A 35 15.86 1.49 20.35
CA HIS A 35 15.97 2.07 21.68
C HIS A 35 15.14 1.29 22.72
N TYR A 36 13.93 0.82 22.37
CA TYR A 36 13.16 -0.03 23.28
C TYR A 36 13.90 -1.32 23.63
N TYR A 37 14.56 -1.95 22.65
CA TYR A 37 15.41 -3.12 22.89
C TYR A 37 16.59 -2.77 23.81
N LEU A 38 17.30 -1.67 23.56
CA LEU A 38 18.43 -1.23 24.38
C LEU A 38 18.04 -0.95 25.83
N ASP A 39 16.88 -0.35 26.04
CA ASP A 39 16.41 0.01 27.38
C ASP A 39 15.92 -1.19 28.20
N ASN A 40 15.47 -2.29 27.54
CA ASN A 40 14.72 -3.33 28.23
C ASN A 40 15.20 -4.76 28.01
N HIS A 41 15.99 -5.04 26.96
CA HIS A 41 16.19 -6.43 26.49
C HIS A 41 17.60 -6.74 26.00
N THR A 42 18.63 -6.00 26.40
CA THR A 42 20.04 -6.22 25.99
C THR A 42 20.62 -7.55 26.47
N ASP A 43 19.93 -8.24 27.39
CA ASP A 43 20.22 -9.59 27.87
C ASP A 43 19.75 -10.70 26.89
N ARG A 44 19.13 -10.35 25.77
CA ARG A 44 18.50 -11.25 24.82
C ARG A 44 19.02 -11.05 23.40
N ASP A 45 19.07 -12.14 22.64
CA ASP A 45 19.35 -12.06 21.21
C ASP A 45 18.25 -11.27 20.49
N LEU A 46 18.63 -10.36 19.60
CA LEU A 46 17.73 -9.54 18.81
C LEU A 46 17.46 -10.16 17.43
N TYR A 47 16.20 -10.40 17.16
CA TYR A 47 15.69 -10.85 15.87
C TYR A 47 14.75 -9.82 15.25
N VAL A 48 14.93 -9.51 13.97
CA VAL A 48 14.03 -8.67 13.18
C VAL A 48 13.44 -9.46 12.03
N ILE A 49 12.12 -9.53 11.97
CA ILE A 49 11.39 -10.12 10.86
C ILE A 49 10.74 -9.00 10.08
N THR A 50 11.21 -8.78 8.85
CA THR A 50 10.79 -7.65 7.99
C THR A 50 10.40 -8.13 6.58
N THR A 51 10.26 -7.21 5.61
CA THR A 51 10.08 -7.59 4.21
C THR A 51 11.40 -8.06 3.60
N ALA A 52 11.35 -8.91 2.57
CA ALA A 52 12.56 -9.35 1.87
C ALA A 52 13.38 -8.15 1.36
N LYS A 53 12.72 -7.12 0.83
CA LYS A 53 13.37 -5.90 0.35
C LYS A 53 14.11 -5.13 1.44
N LYS A 54 13.48 -4.94 2.61
CA LYS A 54 14.13 -4.24 3.73
C LYS A 54 15.28 -5.05 4.34
N ARG A 55 15.20 -6.39 4.31
CA ARG A 55 16.35 -7.23 4.65
C ARG A 55 17.50 -7.02 3.68
N ASP A 56 17.20 -7.04 2.36
CA ASP A 56 18.20 -6.98 1.31
C ASP A 56 18.82 -5.58 1.15
N SER A 57 18.10 -4.50 1.55
CA SER A 57 18.62 -3.13 1.57
C SER A 57 19.62 -2.85 2.70
N LYS A 58 19.68 -3.73 3.69
CA LYS A 58 20.52 -3.59 4.91
C LYS A 58 20.21 -2.33 5.75
N ASP A 59 19.06 -1.72 5.55
CA ASP A 59 18.66 -0.53 6.33
C ASP A 59 18.63 -0.83 7.84
N TRP A 60 18.17 -2.04 8.21
CA TRP A 60 18.12 -2.46 9.60
C TRP A 60 19.50 -2.61 10.24
N GLU A 61 20.47 -3.16 9.51
CA GLU A 61 21.85 -3.29 9.95
C GLU A 61 22.49 -1.92 10.18
N TYR A 62 22.29 -0.99 9.25
CA TYR A 62 22.82 0.37 9.37
C TYR A 62 22.23 1.11 10.56
N GLU A 63 20.89 1.11 10.70
CA GLU A 63 20.22 1.78 11.81
C GLU A 63 20.58 1.13 13.16
N ALA A 64 20.75 -0.20 13.21
CA ALA A 64 21.19 -0.91 14.41
C ALA A 64 22.64 -0.51 14.81
N GLN A 65 23.56 -0.45 13.85
CA GLN A 65 24.95 -0.02 14.09
C GLN A 65 25.03 1.43 14.60
N GLU A 66 24.21 2.34 14.07
CA GLU A 66 24.10 3.71 14.59
C GLU A 66 23.61 3.76 16.04
N CYS A 67 22.84 2.79 16.47
CA CYS A 67 22.42 2.59 17.86
C CYS A 67 23.46 1.83 18.71
N GLY A 68 24.58 1.36 18.14
CA GLY A 68 25.59 0.57 18.84
C GLY A 68 25.23 -0.92 18.96
N ILE A 69 24.27 -1.41 18.18
CA ILE A 69 23.85 -2.82 18.15
C ILE A 69 24.54 -3.52 16.97
N TYR A 70 25.49 -4.43 17.26
CA TYR A 70 26.28 -5.14 16.26
C TYR A 70 25.86 -6.61 16.08
N HIS A 71 25.10 -7.15 17.04
CA HIS A 71 24.59 -8.53 17.01
C HIS A 71 23.08 -8.49 16.80
N ILE A 72 22.64 -8.67 15.57
CA ILE A 72 21.24 -8.66 15.16
C ILE A 72 21.01 -9.69 14.06
N THR A 73 19.96 -10.46 14.16
CA THR A 73 19.53 -11.39 13.12
C THR A 73 18.34 -10.81 12.37
N ILE A 74 18.50 -10.57 11.08
CA ILE A 74 17.45 -10.00 10.23
C ILE A 74 17.05 -10.99 9.15
N ASP A 75 15.75 -11.28 9.04
CA ASP A 75 15.22 -12.16 7.99
C ASP A 75 13.82 -11.69 7.55
N SER A 76 13.36 -12.28 6.46
CA SER A 76 12.07 -11.93 5.88
C SER A 76 10.92 -12.76 6.48
N TRP A 77 9.69 -12.21 6.34
CA TRP A 77 8.48 -12.94 6.68
C TRP A 77 8.37 -14.31 5.97
N ASN A 78 8.95 -14.47 4.79
CA ASN A 78 9.01 -15.75 4.09
C ASN A 78 9.75 -16.83 4.89
N SER A 79 10.75 -16.43 5.65
CA SER A 79 11.61 -17.29 6.44
C SER A 79 11.16 -17.46 7.91
N ILE A 80 10.10 -16.79 8.34
CA ILE A 80 9.66 -16.75 9.77
C ILE A 80 9.56 -18.15 10.42
N LYS A 81 9.24 -19.17 9.65
CA LYS A 81 9.12 -20.54 10.15
C LYS A 81 10.43 -21.11 10.73
N LYS A 82 11.58 -20.62 10.31
CA LYS A 82 12.90 -21.05 10.82
C LYS A 82 13.04 -20.74 12.32
N TYR A 83 12.37 -19.71 12.79
CA TYR A 83 12.51 -19.18 14.16
C TYR A 83 11.44 -19.67 15.14
N LYS A 84 10.56 -20.57 14.73
CA LYS A 84 9.43 -21.08 15.54
C LYS A 84 9.85 -21.76 16.86
N ASP A 85 11.09 -22.22 16.95
CA ASP A 85 11.62 -22.93 18.09
C ASP A 85 12.63 -22.11 18.92
N VAL A 86 12.90 -20.85 18.53
CA VAL A 86 13.71 -19.89 19.31
C VAL A 86 12.98 -19.55 20.61
N VAL A 87 13.75 -19.49 21.70
CA VAL A 87 13.24 -19.23 23.06
C VAL A 87 14.13 -18.21 23.76
N GLY A 88 13.53 -17.31 24.52
CA GLY A 88 14.26 -16.36 25.36
C GLY A 88 14.83 -15.15 24.64
N ALA A 89 14.54 -14.98 23.36
CA ALA A 89 14.99 -13.86 22.53
C ALA A 89 14.02 -12.66 22.57
N PHE A 90 14.42 -11.56 21.93
CA PHE A 90 13.58 -10.42 21.62
C PHE A 90 13.33 -10.31 20.12
N PHE A 91 12.06 -10.19 19.72
CA PHE A 91 11.65 -10.08 18.32
C PHE A 91 11.03 -8.73 17.99
N ILE A 92 11.49 -8.11 16.92
CA ILE A 92 10.84 -6.98 16.28
C ILE A 92 10.21 -7.48 14.97
N PHE A 93 8.88 -7.40 14.86
CA PHE A 93 8.15 -7.73 13.64
C PHE A 93 7.84 -6.43 12.90
N ASP A 94 8.62 -6.14 11.87
CA ASP A 94 8.45 -4.93 11.06
C ASP A 94 7.45 -5.20 9.93
N GLU A 95 6.49 -4.33 9.82
CA GLU A 95 5.26 -4.46 9.05
C GLU A 95 4.36 -5.61 9.55
N HIS A 96 3.08 -5.31 9.74
CA HIS A 96 2.15 -6.28 10.34
C HIS A 96 1.53 -7.20 9.27
N TYR A 97 2.24 -8.27 8.87
CA TYR A 97 1.74 -9.27 7.91
C TYR A 97 1.03 -10.48 8.54
N ALA A 98 1.04 -10.62 9.85
CA ALA A 98 0.42 -11.74 10.55
C ALA A 98 -1.11 -11.57 10.72
N THR A 99 -1.83 -11.17 9.67
CA THR A 99 -3.25 -10.79 9.75
C THR A 99 -4.23 -11.90 9.37
N GLY A 100 -3.76 -13.06 8.90
CA GLY A 100 -4.62 -14.13 8.39
C GLY A 100 -4.44 -15.46 9.11
N ASN A 101 -4.92 -16.55 8.49
CA ASN A 101 -4.82 -17.91 8.98
C ASN A 101 -3.60 -18.67 8.42
N GLY A 102 -2.75 -17.97 7.67
CA GLY A 102 -1.63 -18.55 6.96
C GLY A 102 -0.52 -19.09 7.86
N ALA A 103 0.45 -19.74 7.23
CA ALA A 103 1.59 -20.34 7.93
C ALA A 103 2.44 -19.31 8.69
N TRP A 104 2.53 -18.06 8.18
CA TRP A 104 3.24 -16.95 8.84
C TRP A 104 2.58 -16.57 10.17
N ALA A 105 1.26 -16.45 10.17
CA ALA A 105 0.50 -16.09 11.36
C ALA A 105 0.62 -17.16 12.47
N LYS A 106 0.63 -18.44 12.09
CA LYS A 106 0.86 -19.55 13.05
C LYS A 106 2.28 -19.52 13.63
N ALA A 107 3.30 -19.27 12.78
CA ALA A 107 4.68 -19.15 13.22
C ALA A 107 4.86 -17.93 14.14
N PHE A 108 4.31 -16.77 13.77
CA PHE A 108 4.29 -15.57 14.59
C PHE A 108 3.75 -15.83 16.00
N VAL A 109 2.57 -16.41 16.14
CA VAL A 109 1.97 -16.72 17.46
C VAL A 109 2.88 -17.68 18.27
N ARG A 110 3.48 -18.69 17.62
CA ARG A 110 4.35 -19.63 18.30
C ARG A 110 5.62 -18.97 18.82
N ILE A 111 6.25 -18.09 18.03
CA ILE A 111 7.42 -17.32 18.43
C ILE A 111 7.05 -16.39 19.60
N CYS A 112 5.97 -15.63 19.47
CA CYS A 112 5.52 -14.65 20.47
C CYS A 112 5.22 -15.27 21.84
N LYS A 113 4.74 -16.53 21.88
CA LYS A 113 4.46 -17.24 23.14
C LYS A 113 5.70 -17.63 23.93
N ARG A 114 6.88 -17.63 23.30
CA ARG A 114 8.14 -18.14 23.88
C ARG A 114 9.21 -17.05 24.02
N ASN A 115 8.93 -15.86 23.47
CA ASN A 115 9.88 -14.76 23.39
C ASN A 115 9.22 -13.43 23.75
N LYS A 116 10.03 -12.42 24.01
CA LYS A 116 9.60 -11.03 24.10
C LYS A 116 9.49 -10.43 22.68
N TRP A 117 8.56 -9.52 22.47
CA TRP A 117 8.34 -9.02 21.12
C TRP A 117 7.58 -7.71 21.06
N ILE A 118 7.75 -7.00 19.97
CA ILE A 118 6.94 -5.86 19.52
C ILE A 118 6.64 -5.97 18.02
N VAL A 119 5.62 -5.25 17.58
CA VAL A 119 5.25 -5.13 16.15
C VAL A 119 5.36 -3.68 15.72
N LEU A 120 5.91 -3.41 14.55
CA LEU A 120 5.90 -2.08 13.93
C LEU A 120 4.88 -2.06 12.79
N SER A 121 4.09 -1.01 12.71
CA SER A 121 3.16 -0.84 11.58
C SER A 121 2.79 0.61 11.35
N ALA A 122 2.70 1.01 10.09
CA ALA A 122 2.06 2.27 9.71
C ALA A 122 0.52 2.12 9.67
N THR A 123 0.05 0.92 9.32
CA THR A 123 -1.37 0.59 9.11
C THR A 123 -1.69 -0.75 9.78
N PRO A 124 -1.88 -0.77 11.11
CA PRO A 124 -2.03 -2.03 11.87
C PRO A 124 -3.31 -2.81 11.55
N GLY A 125 -4.26 -2.20 10.84
CA GLY A 125 -5.48 -2.84 10.33
C GLY A 125 -6.75 -2.01 10.56
N ASP A 126 -7.72 -2.21 9.65
CA ASP A 126 -9.00 -1.47 9.63
C ASP A 126 -10.17 -2.28 10.21
N ASN A 127 -9.97 -3.59 10.43
CA ASN A 127 -10.99 -4.47 10.99
C ASN A 127 -10.40 -5.37 12.10
N TRP A 128 -11.28 -5.96 12.91
CA TRP A 128 -10.87 -6.75 14.06
C TRP A 128 -10.11 -8.03 13.72
N MET A 129 -10.35 -8.59 12.52
CA MET A 129 -9.60 -9.77 12.07
C MET A 129 -8.11 -9.50 11.89
N ASN A 130 -7.73 -8.25 11.59
CA ASN A 130 -6.33 -7.85 11.45
C ASN A 130 -5.58 -7.93 12.79
N TYR A 131 -6.28 -7.73 13.91
CA TYR A 131 -5.71 -7.81 15.26
C TYR A 131 -5.75 -9.21 15.87
N MET A 132 -6.55 -10.14 15.32
CA MET A 132 -6.82 -11.46 15.91
C MET A 132 -5.54 -12.20 16.31
N MET A 133 -4.56 -12.28 15.41
CA MET A 133 -3.34 -13.05 15.70
C MET A 133 -2.47 -12.38 16.76
N THR A 134 -2.42 -11.06 16.77
CA THR A 134 -1.75 -10.29 17.83
C THR A 134 -2.42 -10.48 19.18
N PHE A 135 -3.74 -10.46 19.24
CA PHE A 135 -4.50 -10.73 20.46
C PHE A 135 -4.29 -12.15 20.99
N ILE A 136 -4.20 -13.15 20.08
CA ILE A 136 -3.84 -14.52 20.45
C ILE A 136 -2.39 -14.60 20.96
N ALA A 137 -1.46 -13.91 20.31
CA ALA A 137 -0.06 -13.85 20.72
C ALA A 137 0.12 -13.23 22.12
N LYS A 138 -0.71 -12.22 22.46
CA LYS A 138 -0.78 -11.60 23.79
C LYS A 138 -1.48 -12.47 24.85
N GLY A 139 -2.13 -13.57 24.44
CA GLY A 139 -2.84 -14.46 25.35
C GLY A 139 -4.28 -14.03 25.69
N TYR A 140 -4.84 -13.02 25.01
CA TYR A 140 -6.26 -12.62 25.22
C TYR A 140 -7.24 -13.69 24.74
N TYR A 141 -6.82 -14.54 23.81
CA TYR A 141 -7.59 -15.68 23.27
C TYR A 141 -6.69 -16.92 23.15
N ARG A 142 -7.28 -18.09 23.35
CA ARG A 142 -6.57 -19.37 23.24
C ARG A 142 -6.13 -19.66 21.80
N ASN A 143 -7.03 -19.39 20.85
CA ASN A 143 -6.84 -19.64 19.42
C ASN A 143 -7.84 -18.82 18.59
N GLN A 144 -7.80 -19.00 17.26
CA GLN A 144 -8.68 -18.30 16.32
C GLN A 144 -10.16 -18.63 16.49
N SER A 145 -10.48 -19.90 16.79
CA SER A 145 -11.88 -20.32 17.01
C SER A 145 -12.46 -19.63 18.23
N ASP A 146 -11.68 -19.52 19.29
CA ASP A 146 -12.06 -18.81 20.51
C ASP A 146 -12.39 -17.32 20.22
N PHE A 147 -11.52 -16.62 19.48
CA PHE A 147 -11.78 -15.25 19.04
C PHE A 147 -13.04 -15.16 18.17
N LYS A 148 -13.15 -16.00 17.15
CA LYS A 148 -14.26 -15.98 16.19
C LYS A 148 -15.60 -16.27 16.87
N ASN A 149 -15.65 -17.25 17.74
CA ASN A 149 -16.86 -17.62 18.47
C ASN A 149 -17.34 -16.50 19.43
N GLN A 150 -16.41 -15.74 20.02
CA GLN A 150 -16.76 -14.63 20.90
C GLN A 150 -17.20 -13.37 20.14
N HIS A 151 -16.69 -13.15 18.92
CA HIS A 151 -16.83 -11.85 18.27
C HIS A 151 -17.43 -11.85 16.87
N CYS A 152 -17.23 -12.89 16.04
CA CYS A 152 -17.68 -12.82 14.65
C CYS A 152 -19.17 -13.13 14.50
N ILE A 153 -19.86 -12.29 13.73
CA ILE A 153 -21.22 -12.53 13.24
C ILE A 153 -21.11 -12.92 11.78
N TYR A 154 -21.68 -14.07 11.44
CA TYR A 154 -21.60 -14.61 10.08
C TYR A 154 -22.94 -14.46 9.36
N ASP A 155 -22.88 -14.29 8.04
CA ASP A 155 -24.05 -14.32 7.16
C ASP A 155 -24.57 -15.76 7.07
N PRO A 156 -25.80 -16.02 7.53
CA PRO A 156 -26.36 -17.37 7.52
C PRO A 156 -26.80 -17.84 6.13
N TYR A 157 -26.90 -16.93 5.15
CA TYR A 157 -27.46 -17.23 3.83
C TYR A 157 -26.39 -17.53 2.76
N VAL A 158 -25.11 -17.57 3.12
CA VAL A 158 -24.02 -17.82 2.17
C VAL A 158 -23.32 -19.14 2.44
N LYS A 159 -22.97 -19.87 1.38
CA LYS A 159 -22.29 -21.17 1.45
C LYS A 159 -20.92 -21.11 2.15
N PHE A 160 -20.20 -19.99 2.02
CA PHE A 160 -18.91 -19.78 2.65
C PHE A 160 -19.03 -18.75 3.77
N PRO A 161 -18.41 -18.98 4.96
CA PRO A 161 -18.50 -18.06 6.09
C PRO A 161 -18.05 -16.65 5.72
N LYS A 162 -19.01 -15.71 5.71
CA LYS A 162 -18.77 -14.29 5.47
C LYS A 162 -19.10 -13.53 6.75
N ILE A 163 -18.12 -12.80 7.30
CA ILE A 163 -18.34 -11.97 8.47
C ILE A 163 -19.14 -10.74 8.05
N THR A 164 -20.25 -10.49 8.72
CA THR A 164 -21.15 -9.35 8.51
C THR A 164 -21.04 -8.30 9.60
N GLY A 165 -20.49 -8.67 10.76
CA GLY A 165 -20.33 -7.78 11.89
C GLY A 165 -19.56 -8.41 13.02
N TYR A 166 -19.45 -7.66 14.12
CA TYR A 166 -18.78 -8.11 15.33
C TYR A 166 -19.67 -7.85 16.55
N ARG A 167 -19.56 -8.71 17.55
CA ARG A 167 -20.20 -8.55 18.87
C ARG A 167 -19.11 -8.31 19.94
N ASN A 168 -19.53 -7.81 21.09
CA ASN A 168 -18.62 -7.48 22.20
C ASN A 168 -17.47 -6.53 21.79
N GLU A 169 -17.75 -5.58 20.92
CA GLU A 169 -16.73 -4.67 20.38
C GLU A 169 -16.06 -3.82 21.44
N ALA A 170 -16.74 -3.48 22.55
CA ALA A 170 -16.13 -2.77 23.66
C ALA A 170 -14.89 -3.48 24.22
N LYS A 171 -14.94 -4.82 24.32
CA LYS A 171 -13.78 -5.65 24.72
C LYS A 171 -12.64 -5.57 23.70
N LEU A 172 -12.98 -5.61 22.40
CA LEU A 172 -12.00 -5.49 21.32
C LEU A 172 -11.34 -4.10 21.30
N PHE A 173 -12.12 -3.04 21.53
CA PHE A 173 -11.60 -1.67 21.67
C PHE A 173 -10.63 -1.56 22.85
N LYS A 174 -10.96 -2.11 24.01
CA LYS A 174 -10.08 -2.15 25.18
C LYS A 174 -8.76 -2.84 24.84
N PHE A 175 -8.80 -4.05 24.26
CA PHE A 175 -7.60 -4.79 23.90
C PHE A 175 -6.75 -4.07 22.85
N ARG A 176 -7.40 -3.38 21.90
CA ARG A 176 -6.68 -2.54 20.93
C ARG A 176 -5.98 -1.37 21.61
N GLN A 177 -6.61 -0.67 22.54
CA GLN A 177 -6.00 0.41 23.32
C GLN A 177 -4.80 -0.08 24.12
N GLU A 178 -4.93 -1.24 24.76
CA GLU A 178 -3.84 -1.87 25.50
C GLU A 178 -2.70 -2.37 24.61
N THR A 179 -2.95 -2.63 23.35
CA THR A 179 -1.95 -3.17 22.42
C THR A 179 -1.27 -2.09 21.59
N LEU A 180 -1.99 -1.01 21.25
CA LEU A 180 -1.55 -0.01 20.30
C LEU A 180 -0.85 1.16 20.98
N VAL A 181 0.39 1.42 20.63
CA VAL A 181 1.14 2.62 20.99
C VAL A 181 1.21 3.52 19.76
N ASN A 182 0.49 4.63 19.79
CA ASN A 182 0.51 5.59 18.70
C ASN A 182 1.71 6.52 18.87
N MET A 183 2.56 6.58 17.84
CA MET A 183 3.63 7.54 17.71
C MET A 183 3.21 8.60 16.69
N HIS A 184 2.66 9.70 17.19
CA HIS A 184 2.32 10.86 16.39
C HIS A 184 3.59 11.69 16.21
N VAL A 185 4.05 11.82 15.00
CA VAL A 185 5.17 12.71 14.68
C VAL A 185 4.60 13.96 14.05
N ASN A 186 4.83 15.09 14.67
CA ASN A 186 4.51 16.38 14.09
C ASN A 186 5.48 16.61 12.92
N ARG A 187 4.94 16.64 11.72
CA ARG A 187 5.71 16.92 10.52
C ARG A 187 5.73 18.41 10.26
N HIS A 188 6.88 18.94 9.86
CA HIS A 188 6.99 20.31 9.38
C HIS A 188 6.48 20.46 7.94
N THR A 189 6.13 19.34 7.30
CA THR A 189 5.69 19.26 5.90
C THR A 189 4.17 19.31 5.79
N THR A 190 3.67 19.97 4.75
CA THR A 190 2.27 19.92 4.30
C THR A 190 2.20 19.12 3.00
N ARG A 191 1.27 18.15 2.93
CA ARG A 191 1.04 17.35 1.72
C ARG A 191 -0.06 18.00 0.88
N GLU A 192 0.27 18.44 -0.33
CA GLU A 192 -0.68 18.95 -1.30
C GLU A 192 -0.96 17.93 -2.40
N ARG A 193 -2.22 17.50 -2.52
CA ARG A 193 -2.66 16.52 -3.50
C ARG A 193 -3.43 17.19 -4.62
N HIS A 194 -2.89 17.12 -5.84
CA HIS A 194 -3.43 17.72 -7.05
C HIS A 194 -4.02 16.63 -7.95
N TYR A 195 -5.33 16.66 -8.17
CA TYR A 195 -6.03 15.71 -9.03
C TYR A 195 -6.24 16.28 -10.41
N LEU A 196 -5.38 15.93 -11.35
CA LEU A 196 -5.39 16.46 -12.72
C LEU A 196 -6.28 15.60 -13.60
N LYS A 197 -7.31 16.24 -14.17
CA LYS A 197 -8.27 15.56 -15.05
C LYS A 197 -7.67 15.41 -16.44
N VAL A 198 -7.67 14.19 -16.97
CA VAL A 198 -7.21 13.85 -18.33
C VAL A 198 -8.36 13.24 -19.14
N LYS A 199 -8.43 13.61 -20.41
CA LYS A 199 -9.39 12.98 -21.37
C LYS A 199 -8.81 11.66 -21.86
N TYR A 200 -9.67 10.80 -22.37
CA TYR A 200 -9.34 9.52 -22.96
C TYR A 200 -10.33 9.21 -24.08
N ASP A 201 -10.01 8.22 -24.91
CA ASP A 201 -10.90 7.78 -25.99
C ASP A 201 -12.13 7.09 -25.42
N LYS A 202 -13.24 7.85 -25.40
CA LYS A 202 -14.53 7.37 -24.86
C LYS A 202 -15.19 6.34 -25.78
N GLU A 203 -14.91 6.37 -27.08
CA GLU A 203 -15.49 5.42 -28.03
C GLU A 203 -14.89 4.05 -27.82
N GLN A 204 -13.57 3.93 -27.84
CA GLN A 204 -12.87 2.68 -27.51
C GLN A 204 -13.24 2.18 -26.12
N TYR A 205 -13.30 3.07 -25.12
CA TYR A 205 -13.67 2.71 -23.77
C TYR A 205 -15.10 2.15 -23.70
N ASN A 206 -16.05 2.72 -24.45
CA ASN A 206 -17.42 2.22 -24.55
C ASN A 206 -17.49 0.88 -25.28
N ILE A 207 -16.67 0.64 -26.32
CA ILE A 207 -16.59 -0.67 -26.96
C ILE A 207 -16.16 -1.74 -25.94
N VAL A 208 -15.11 -1.48 -25.16
CA VAL A 208 -14.67 -2.39 -24.11
C VAL A 208 -15.78 -2.60 -23.06
N THR A 209 -16.39 -1.51 -22.60
CA THR A 209 -17.33 -1.57 -21.49
C THR A 209 -18.68 -2.17 -21.85
N LYS A 210 -19.25 -1.80 -23.01
CA LYS A 210 -20.58 -2.21 -23.45
C LYS A 210 -20.56 -3.49 -24.28
N LYS A 211 -19.64 -3.57 -25.26
CA LYS A 211 -19.57 -4.71 -26.19
C LYS A 211 -18.67 -5.83 -25.69
N ARG A 212 -17.92 -5.63 -24.58
CA ARG A 212 -16.94 -6.59 -24.03
C ARG A 212 -15.93 -7.05 -25.08
N TRP A 213 -15.45 -6.11 -25.87
CA TRP A 213 -14.53 -6.35 -26.96
C TRP A 213 -13.15 -5.78 -26.66
N ASN A 214 -12.11 -6.60 -26.78
CA ASN A 214 -10.73 -6.17 -26.64
C ASN A 214 -10.29 -5.45 -27.92
N VAL A 215 -10.24 -4.13 -27.86
CA VAL A 215 -9.88 -3.26 -29.00
C VAL A 215 -8.41 -3.36 -29.40
N PHE A 216 -7.54 -3.92 -28.56
CA PHE A 216 -6.11 -4.07 -28.80
C PHE A 216 -5.78 -5.39 -29.54
N GLU A 217 -6.52 -6.44 -29.25
CA GLU A 217 -6.33 -7.78 -29.80
C GLU A 217 -7.43 -8.20 -30.78
N ASN A 218 -8.41 -7.31 -30.96
CA ASN A 218 -9.56 -7.50 -31.86
C ASN A 218 -10.31 -8.83 -31.61
N LYS A 219 -10.65 -9.10 -30.33
CA LYS A 219 -11.35 -10.32 -29.89
C LYS A 219 -12.34 -10.05 -28.76
N PRO A 220 -13.30 -10.94 -28.48
CA PRO A 220 -14.11 -10.86 -27.28
C PRO A 220 -13.28 -10.90 -26.02
N ILE A 221 -13.72 -10.18 -24.97
CA ILE A 221 -13.10 -10.23 -23.64
C ILE A 221 -13.62 -11.46 -22.89
N GLU A 222 -12.69 -12.33 -22.48
CA GLU A 222 -13.01 -13.61 -21.84
C GLU A 222 -12.97 -13.56 -20.29
N SER A 223 -12.25 -12.62 -19.71
CA SER A 223 -12.05 -12.58 -18.28
C SER A 223 -12.28 -11.19 -17.66
N PRO A 224 -12.67 -11.13 -16.35
CA PRO A 224 -12.74 -9.87 -15.60
C PRO A 224 -11.41 -9.10 -15.57
N THR A 225 -10.31 -9.80 -15.48
CA THR A 225 -8.97 -9.19 -15.48
C THR A 225 -8.64 -8.54 -16.82
N GLU A 226 -8.91 -9.23 -17.93
CA GLU A 226 -8.72 -8.68 -19.28
C GLU A 226 -9.57 -7.41 -19.49
N PHE A 227 -10.83 -7.44 -19.04
CA PHE A 227 -11.74 -6.29 -19.10
C PHE A 227 -11.14 -5.05 -18.43
N VAL A 228 -10.62 -5.21 -17.23
CA VAL A 228 -10.01 -4.13 -16.47
C VAL A 228 -8.70 -3.66 -17.10
N LEU A 229 -7.86 -4.58 -17.60
CA LEU A 229 -6.60 -4.25 -18.26
C LEU A 229 -6.82 -3.45 -19.54
N CYS A 230 -7.83 -3.83 -20.37
CA CYS A 230 -8.20 -3.05 -21.55
C CYS A 230 -8.65 -1.64 -21.21
N GLN A 231 -9.52 -1.48 -20.20
CA GLN A 231 -9.96 -0.16 -19.73
C GLN A 231 -8.77 0.68 -19.26
N ARG A 232 -7.89 0.10 -18.45
CA ARG A 232 -6.69 0.80 -17.94
C ARG A 232 -5.76 1.19 -19.09
N LYS A 233 -5.55 0.31 -20.06
CA LYS A 233 -4.66 0.60 -21.18
C LYS A 233 -5.17 1.79 -22.00
N ILE A 234 -6.48 1.85 -22.34
CA ILE A 234 -7.07 3.00 -23.04
C ILE A 234 -6.84 4.31 -22.30
N VAL A 235 -7.08 4.29 -20.99
CA VAL A 235 -6.97 5.48 -20.14
C VAL A 235 -5.50 5.90 -19.95
N ASN A 236 -4.60 4.96 -19.70
CA ASN A 236 -3.21 5.25 -19.36
C ASN A 236 -2.33 5.56 -20.58
N THR A 237 -2.77 5.18 -21.79
CA THR A 237 -2.07 5.54 -23.04
C THR A 237 -2.67 6.76 -23.75
N SER A 238 -3.65 7.45 -23.12
CA SER A 238 -4.28 8.61 -23.73
C SER A 238 -3.30 9.75 -23.97
N GLU A 239 -3.41 10.39 -25.11
CA GLU A 239 -2.55 11.50 -25.52
C GLU A 239 -2.55 12.64 -24.48
N GLN A 240 -3.72 13.01 -23.98
CA GLN A 240 -3.80 14.08 -22.97
C GLN A 240 -3.12 13.72 -21.65
N ARG A 241 -3.08 12.44 -21.25
CA ARG A 241 -2.30 12.00 -20.08
C ARG A 241 -0.81 12.20 -20.32
N ILE A 242 -0.34 11.87 -21.51
CA ILE A 242 1.07 12.02 -21.89
C ILE A 242 1.45 13.50 -21.94
N GLU A 243 0.63 14.36 -22.53
CA GLU A 243 0.88 15.81 -22.57
C GLU A 243 0.81 16.44 -21.19
N GLN A 244 -0.13 16.04 -20.36
CA GLN A 244 -0.18 16.49 -18.96
C GLN A 244 1.07 16.07 -18.16
N PHE A 245 1.57 14.87 -18.41
CA PHE A 245 2.81 14.41 -17.80
C PHE A 245 4.02 15.21 -18.29
N LYS A 246 4.14 15.51 -19.59
CA LYS A 246 5.18 16.39 -20.13
C LYS A 246 5.11 17.79 -19.53
N THR A 247 3.91 18.34 -19.34
CA THR A 247 3.71 19.63 -18.65
C THR A 247 4.28 19.61 -17.25
N LEU A 248 4.04 18.54 -16.48
CA LEU A 248 4.62 18.39 -15.14
C LEU A 248 6.15 18.25 -15.18
N LEU A 249 6.71 17.52 -16.16
CA LEU A 249 8.15 17.45 -16.36
C LEU A 249 8.75 18.81 -16.70
N TYR A 250 8.04 19.66 -17.42
CA TYR A 250 8.49 21.03 -17.70
C TYR A 250 8.49 21.89 -16.44
N MET A 251 7.42 21.83 -15.66
CA MET A 251 7.21 22.62 -14.43
C MET A 251 8.19 22.25 -13.31
N PHE A 252 8.45 20.95 -13.14
CA PHE A 252 9.24 20.42 -12.03
C PHE A 252 10.54 19.79 -12.52
N PRO A 253 11.70 20.32 -12.09
CA PRO A 253 12.98 19.82 -12.59
C PRO A 253 13.35 18.43 -12.06
N LYS A 254 12.85 18.05 -10.88
CA LYS A 254 13.18 16.79 -10.22
C LYS A 254 11.88 16.11 -9.78
N VAL A 255 11.54 14.98 -10.39
CA VAL A 255 10.29 14.28 -10.10
C VAL A 255 10.49 12.78 -9.92
N ILE A 256 9.70 12.21 -9.03
CA ILE A 256 9.50 10.77 -8.93
C ILE A 256 8.16 10.45 -9.59
N VAL A 257 8.12 9.46 -10.47
CA VAL A 257 6.89 9.03 -11.12
C VAL A 257 6.58 7.56 -10.83
N PHE A 258 5.39 7.31 -10.28
CA PHE A 258 4.91 5.96 -10.03
C PHE A 258 4.04 5.44 -11.17
N TYR A 259 4.26 4.17 -11.56
CA TYR A 259 3.54 3.50 -12.64
C TYR A 259 3.25 2.03 -12.31
N ASN A 260 2.30 1.40 -13.02
CA ASN A 260 1.93 -0.01 -12.84
C ASN A 260 2.47 -0.94 -13.94
N PHE A 261 2.43 -0.53 -15.21
CA PHE A 261 2.63 -1.42 -16.35
C PHE A 261 3.85 -1.03 -17.21
N ASP A 262 4.45 -2.01 -17.88
CA ASP A 262 5.64 -1.78 -18.71
C ASP A 262 5.39 -0.80 -19.87
N TYR A 263 4.20 -0.82 -20.48
CA TYR A 263 3.85 0.15 -21.51
C TYR A 263 3.83 1.60 -20.97
N GLU A 264 3.46 1.80 -19.69
CA GLU A 264 3.52 3.13 -19.04
C GLU A 264 4.97 3.56 -18.85
N ARG A 265 5.86 2.65 -18.41
CA ARG A 265 7.30 2.90 -18.31
C ARG A 265 7.88 3.38 -19.64
N ASP A 266 7.51 2.71 -20.74
CA ASP A 266 8.01 3.05 -22.08
C ASP A 266 7.48 4.41 -22.55
N ILE A 267 6.25 4.78 -22.21
CA ILE A 267 5.68 6.12 -22.44
C ILE A 267 6.45 7.17 -21.63
N ILE A 268 6.66 6.94 -20.33
CA ILE A 268 7.40 7.84 -19.43
C ILE A 268 8.81 8.07 -19.97
N ARG A 269 9.52 7.00 -20.36
CA ARG A 269 10.87 7.08 -20.93
C ARG A 269 10.91 7.92 -22.22
N LYS A 270 9.95 7.73 -23.11
CA LYS A 270 9.81 8.51 -24.35
C LYS A 270 9.52 9.99 -24.06
N ALA A 271 8.64 10.25 -23.09
CA ALA A 271 8.34 11.63 -22.67
C ALA A 271 9.56 12.32 -22.07
N CYS A 272 10.33 11.66 -21.21
CA CYS A 272 11.58 12.19 -20.64
C CYS A 272 12.60 12.53 -21.72
N LYS A 273 12.76 11.64 -22.71
CA LYS A 273 13.65 11.91 -23.86
C LYS A 273 13.21 13.15 -24.65
N ALA A 274 11.91 13.27 -24.92
CA ALA A 274 11.36 14.43 -25.65
C ALA A 274 11.48 15.76 -24.87
N MET A 275 11.55 15.68 -23.52
CA MET A 275 11.68 16.84 -22.63
C MET A 275 13.11 17.06 -22.14
N GLU A 276 14.10 16.39 -22.73
CA GLU A 276 15.53 16.49 -22.36
C GLU A 276 15.75 16.34 -20.83
N THR A 277 15.00 15.39 -20.24
CA THR A 277 15.04 15.09 -18.80
C THR A 277 15.77 13.78 -18.59
N THR A 278 16.79 13.76 -17.73
CA THR A 278 17.53 12.54 -17.36
C THR A 278 16.57 11.53 -16.77
N TYR A 279 16.61 10.31 -17.31
CA TYR A 279 15.70 9.23 -16.91
C TYR A 279 16.46 8.14 -16.17
N ALA A 280 15.97 7.77 -15.00
CA ALA A 280 16.40 6.57 -14.28
C ALA A 280 15.16 5.79 -13.81
N GLU A 281 15.32 4.47 -13.57
CA GLU A 281 14.19 3.60 -13.25
C GLU A 281 14.49 2.61 -12.11
N TYR A 282 13.44 2.32 -11.33
CA TYR A 282 13.43 1.29 -10.29
C TYR A 282 12.23 0.36 -10.51
N ASN A 283 12.50 -0.89 -10.86
CA ASN A 283 11.48 -1.90 -11.13
C ASN A 283 12.01 -3.31 -10.77
N GLY A 284 11.26 -4.37 -11.08
CA GLY A 284 11.64 -5.75 -10.77
C GLY A 284 12.92 -6.26 -11.45
N HIS A 285 13.43 -5.54 -12.46
CA HIS A 285 14.59 -5.94 -13.26
C HIS A 285 15.75 -4.95 -13.18
N LYS A 286 15.46 -3.68 -12.90
CA LYS A 286 16.43 -2.59 -12.85
C LYS A 286 16.30 -1.80 -11.57
N HIS A 287 17.43 -1.58 -10.89
CA HIS A 287 17.52 -0.82 -9.66
C HIS A 287 18.60 0.25 -9.85
N GLN A 288 18.29 1.30 -10.61
CA GLN A 288 19.20 2.42 -10.80
C GLN A 288 19.10 3.38 -9.61
N ASP A 289 20.21 4.05 -9.31
CA ASP A 289 20.21 5.11 -8.31
C ASP A 289 19.48 6.35 -8.81
N ILE A 290 19.00 7.16 -7.86
CA ILE A 290 18.41 8.46 -8.17
C ILE A 290 19.54 9.36 -8.74
N PRO A 291 19.35 10.01 -9.89
CA PRO A 291 20.39 10.82 -10.52
C PRO A 291 20.57 12.17 -9.79
N HIS A 292 21.24 12.13 -8.63
CA HIS A 292 21.40 13.26 -7.70
C HIS A 292 22.11 14.46 -8.33
N GLU A 293 23.10 14.20 -9.17
CA GLU A 293 23.96 15.22 -9.79
C GLU A 293 23.26 15.99 -10.91
N GLU A 294 22.19 15.42 -11.46
CA GLU A 294 21.51 15.99 -12.59
C GLU A 294 20.59 17.15 -12.20
N ARG A 295 20.60 18.21 -13.00
CA ARG A 295 19.74 19.38 -12.79
C ARG A 295 18.27 19.06 -13.01
N ARG A 296 17.97 18.23 -14.01
CA ARG A 296 16.60 17.79 -14.34
C ARG A 296 16.58 16.27 -14.46
N TRP A 297 15.72 15.64 -13.68
CA TRP A 297 15.57 14.19 -13.73
C TRP A 297 14.15 13.71 -13.42
N CYS A 298 13.84 12.56 -13.95
CA CYS A 298 12.65 11.79 -13.67
C CYS A 298 13.04 10.39 -13.21
N TYR A 299 12.69 10.04 -11.99
CA TYR A 299 12.90 8.71 -11.43
C TYR A 299 11.61 7.89 -11.53
N ALA A 300 11.58 6.95 -12.47
CA ALA A 300 10.41 6.13 -12.75
C ALA A 300 10.38 4.88 -11.88
N VAL A 301 9.35 4.71 -11.07
CA VAL A 301 9.26 3.67 -10.05
C VAL A 301 8.03 2.80 -10.28
N ASN A 302 8.23 1.49 -10.44
CA ASN A 302 7.12 0.55 -10.47
C ASN A 302 6.56 0.34 -9.05
N TYR A 303 5.24 0.42 -8.88
CA TYR A 303 4.59 0.24 -7.58
C TYR A 303 4.94 -1.09 -6.91
N GLY A 304 4.98 -2.18 -7.67
CA GLY A 304 5.27 -3.51 -7.13
C GLY A 304 6.68 -3.64 -6.59
N SER A 305 7.64 -2.90 -7.15
CA SER A 305 9.06 -2.98 -6.78
C SER A 305 9.52 -1.83 -5.89
N GLY A 306 8.93 -0.66 -6.03
CA GLY A 306 9.48 0.58 -5.47
C GLY A 306 8.65 1.25 -4.38
N ALA A 307 7.50 0.69 -3.96
CA ALA A 307 6.76 1.26 -2.84
C ALA A 307 7.52 1.14 -1.50
N GLU A 308 8.52 0.27 -1.43
CA GLU A 308 9.32 -0.02 -0.23
C GLU A 308 10.83 0.09 -0.56
N ALA A 309 11.66 0.42 0.41
CA ALA A 309 13.13 0.27 0.39
C ALA A 309 14.01 1.41 -0.19
N TRP A 310 13.51 2.63 -0.41
CA TRP A 310 14.34 3.80 -0.72
C TRP A 310 13.70 5.09 -0.21
N ASN A 311 14.49 6.14 -0.07
CA ASN A 311 14.05 7.46 0.39
C ASN A 311 14.64 8.53 -0.51
N CYS A 312 13.92 9.64 -0.68
CA CYS A 312 14.41 10.78 -1.43
C CYS A 312 14.01 12.07 -0.72
N THR A 313 15.00 12.88 -0.40
CA THR A 313 14.81 14.20 0.23
C THR A 313 15.26 15.36 -0.67
N ILE A 314 15.56 15.06 -1.95
CA ILE A 314 16.06 16.04 -2.91
C ILE A 314 15.03 16.46 -3.96
N THR A 315 13.78 16.04 -3.77
CA THR A 315 12.60 16.53 -4.51
C THR A 315 11.41 16.66 -3.59
N ASP A 316 10.53 17.58 -3.93
CA ASP A 316 9.23 17.81 -3.26
C ASP A 316 8.05 17.27 -4.08
N THR A 317 8.30 16.61 -5.22
CA THR A 317 7.25 16.30 -6.19
C THR A 317 7.19 14.81 -6.56
N ILE A 318 6.01 14.22 -6.38
CA ILE A 318 5.67 12.88 -6.87
C ILE A 318 4.52 12.99 -7.88
N ILE A 319 4.64 12.24 -8.98
CA ILE A 319 3.59 12.09 -9.99
C ILE A 319 3.11 10.65 -9.98
N PHE A 320 1.81 10.43 -9.79
CA PHE A 320 1.14 9.16 -10.00
C PHE A 320 0.62 9.11 -11.43
N PHE A 321 1.43 8.52 -12.34
CA PHE A 321 1.09 8.43 -13.77
C PHE A 321 -0.17 7.59 -13.97
N SER A 322 -0.32 6.51 -13.22
CA SER A 322 -1.53 5.72 -13.11
C SER A 322 -1.78 5.34 -11.65
N LEU A 323 -3.02 4.98 -11.30
CA LEU A 323 -3.39 4.68 -9.92
C LEU A 323 -3.16 3.20 -9.59
N ASN A 324 -2.62 2.91 -8.40
CA ASN A 324 -2.59 1.57 -7.83
C ASN A 324 -3.92 1.28 -7.11
N TYR A 325 -4.27 0.01 -6.90
CA TYR A 325 -5.51 -0.40 -6.24
C TYR A 325 -5.48 -0.26 -4.72
N SER A 326 -4.28 -0.14 -4.14
CA SER A 326 -4.08 -0.15 -2.71
C SER A 326 -3.84 1.25 -2.14
N TYR A 327 -4.71 1.68 -1.23
CA TYR A 327 -4.49 2.87 -0.42
C TYR A 327 -3.16 2.82 0.33
N ARG A 328 -2.82 1.66 0.91
CA ARG A 328 -1.58 1.45 1.65
C ARG A 328 -0.35 1.71 0.79
N ILE A 329 -0.35 1.24 -0.46
CA ILE A 329 0.75 1.47 -1.40
C ILE A 329 0.89 2.97 -1.70
N HIS A 330 -0.22 3.69 -1.93
CA HIS A 330 -0.16 5.13 -2.14
C HIS A 330 0.44 5.88 -0.94
N GLU A 331 0.02 5.56 0.29
CA GLU A 331 0.60 6.15 1.50
C GLU A 331 2.11 5.85 1.63
N GLN A 332 2.54 4.65 1.26
CA GLN A 332 3.96 4.29 1.24
C GLN A 332 4.73 5.09 0.19
N CYS A 333 4.16 5.27 -1.01
CA CYS A 333 4.77 6.07 -2.07
C CYS A 333 4.89 7.55 -1.67
N GLU A 334 3.83 8.16 -1.15
CA GLU A 334 3.87 9.54 -0.65
C GLU A 334 4.94 9.71 0.44
N GLY A 335 5.08 8.70 1.30
CA GLY A 335 6.09 8.69 2.36
C GLY A 335 7.54 8.63 1.87
N ARG A 336 7.81 8.41 0.56
CA ARG A 336 9.19 8.35 0.04
C ARG A 336 9.91 9.70 0.09
N ILE A 337 9.19 10.80 -0.09
CA ILE A 337 9.70 12.17 0.01
C ILE A 337 9.34 12.84 1.33
N ASP A 338 8.29 12.37 2.00
CA ASP A 338 7.82 12.92 3.28
C ASP A 338 8.61 12.31 4.44
N ARG A 339 9.83 12.80 4.64
CA ARG A 339 10.77 12.37 5.67
C ARG A 339 10.99 13.48 6.69
N LEU A 340 11.38 13.11 7.92
CA LEU A 340 11.66 14.08 8.99
C LEU A 340 12.79 15.04 8.65
N ASN A 341 13.73 14.60 7.82
CA ASN A 341 14.89 15.37 7.38
C ASN A 341 14.72 16.00 5.99
N THR A 342 13.53 16.02 5.39
CA THR A 342 13.31 16.72 4.12
C THR A 342 13.43 18.23 4.32
N PRO A 343 14.09 18.98 3.41
CA PRO A 343 14.22 20.42 3.52
C PRO A 343 12.95 21.18 3.10
N TYR A 344 11.99 20.49 2.49
CA TYR A 344 10.79 21.08 1.92
C TYR A 344 9.69 21.24 2.98
N LYS A 345 8.94 22.33 2.90
CA LYS A 345 7.75 22.58 3.73
C LYS A 345 6.47 22.07 3.08
N THR A 346 6.40 22.15 1.75
CA THR A 346 5.27 21.67 0.95
C THR A 346 5.75 20.53 0.07
N LEU A 347 4.97 19.44 0.04
CA LEU A 347 5.22 18.27 -0.79
C LEU A 347 4.04 18.07 -1.73
N ASN A 348 4.32 18.02 -3.03
CA ASN A 348 3.34 18.03 -4.11
C ASN A 348 3.12 16.61 -4.65
N TYR A 349 1.87 16.18 -4.71
CA TYR A 349 1.46 14.87 -5.19
C TYR A 349 0.46 15.02 -6.32
N TYR A 350 0.86 14.73 -7.56
CA TYR A 350 0.04 14.87 -8.76
C TYR A 350 -0.56 13.53 -9.15
N TYR A 351 -1.87 13.45 -9.15
CA TYR A 351 -2.65 12.28 -9.54
C TYR A 351 -3.28 12.50 -10.91
N LEU A 352 -2.80 11.81 -11.95
CA LEU A 352 -3.42 11.85 -13.27
C LEU A 352 -4.66 10.96 -13.27
N ASN A 353 -5.82 11.55 -13.43
CA ASN A 353 -7.12 10.88 -13.29
C ASN A 353 -8.02 11.15 -14.49
N ALA A 354 -8.61 10.12 -15.07
CA ALA A 354 -9.57 10.18 -16.16
C ALA A 354 -11.00 10.07 -15.63
N PRO A 355 -11.75 11.19 -15.54
CA PRO A 355 -13.11 11.19 -15.00
C PRO A 355 -14.06 10.31 -15.82
N GLY A 356 -14.94 9.57 -15.14
CA GLY A 356 -15.91 8.67 -15.79
C GLY A 356 -15.34 7.33 -16.25
N SER A 357 -14.06 7.06 -15.99
CA SER A 357 -13.40 5.79 -16.26
C SER A 357 -13.17 4.97 -14.99
N ILE A 358 -12.45 3.86 -15.14
CA ILE A 358 -11.98 3.01 -14.04
C ILE A 358 -11.14 3.80 -13.03
N ASP A 359 -10.38 4.82 -13.45
CA ASP A 359 -9.61 5.69 -12.54
C ASP A 359 -10.50 6.32 -11.48
N SER A 360 -11.72 6.78 -11.84
CA SER A 360 -12.66 7.35 -10.88
C SER A 360 -13.10 6.35 -9.81
N ALA A 361 -13.23 5.08 -10.18
CA ALA A 361 -13.60 4.04 -9.23
C ALA A 361 -12.42 3.68 -8.29
N ILE A 362 -11.20 3.61 -8.84
CA ILE A 362 -9.98 3.39 -8.06
C ILE A 362 -9.75 4.56 -7.11
N LEU A 363 -9.81 5.80 -7.61
CA LEU A 363 -9.59 7.00 -6.81
C LEU A 363 -10.59 7.11 -5.66
N ARG A 364 -11.86 6.77 -5.89
CA ARG A 364 -12.89 6.74 -4.84
C ARG A 364 -12.56 5.72 -3.74
N ALA A 365 -12.06 4.54 -4.11
CA ALA A 365 -11.65 3.52 -3.15
C ALA A 365 -10.47 4.03 -2.31
N ILE A 366 -9.42 4.55 -2.94
CA ILE A 366 -8.23 5.06 -2.28
C ILE A 366 -8.60 6.24 -1.34
N SER A 367 -9.41 7.20 -1.81
CA SER A 367 -9.85 8.35 -1.00
C SER A 367 -10.67 7.93 0.22
N SER A 368 -11.36 6.79 0.12
CA SER A 368 -12.08 6.17 1.25
C SER A 368 -11.19 5.25 2.11
N LYS A 369 -9.88 5.27 1.91
CA LYS A 369 -8.89 4.40 2.58
C LYS A 369 -9.19 2.91 2.43
N LYS A 370 -9.70 2.53 1.27
CA LYS A 370 -10.07 1.14 0.94
C LYS A 370 -9.26 0.63 -0.24
N GLU A 371 -9.11 -0.69 -0.30
CA GLU A 371 -8.59 -1.37 -1.48
C GLU A 371 -9.64 -1.37 -2.60
N PHE A 372 -9.21 -1.15 -3.85
CA PHE A 372 -10.11 -1.28 -5.00
C PHE A 372 -10.42 -2.74 -5.28
N ASN A 373 -11.72 -3.07 -5.29
CA ASN A 373 -12.20 -4.41 -5.55
C ASN A 373 -12.53 -4.58 -7.04
N GLU A 374 -11.57 -5.11 -7.81
CA GLU A 374 -11.69 -5.37 -9.24
C GLU A 374 -12.90 -6.25 -9.59
N ARG A 375 -13.06 -7.39 -8.90
CA ARG A 375 -14.19 -8.31 -9.16
C ARG A 375 -15.55 -7.65 -8.89
N GLY A 376 -15.64 -6.90 -7.82
CA GLY A 376 -16.86 -6.15 -7.50
C GLY A 376 -17.15 -5.04 -8.51
N TYR A 377 -16.13 -4.38 -9.04
CA TYR A 377 -16.26 -3.39 -10.10
C TYR A 377 -16.78 -4.01 -11.39
N VAL A 378 -16.16 -5.08 -11.87
CA VAL A 378 -16.57 -5.78 -13.09
C VAL A 378 -17.99 -6.32 -12.98
N LYS A 379 -18.35 -6.93 -11.84
CA LYS A 379 -19.70 -7.44 -11.60
C LYS A 379 -20.77 -6.34 -11.71
N ARG A 380 -20.50 -5.13 -11.24
CA ARG A 380 -21.41 -3.98 -11.38
C ARG A 380 -21.49 -3.52 -12.84
N ALA A 381 -20.35 -3.30 -13.48
CA ALA A 381 -20.30 -2.86 -14.86
C ALA A 381 -21.05 -3.83 -15.82
N TRP A 382 -20.91 -5.14 -15.60
CA TRP A 382 -21.59 -6.13 -16.42
C TRP A 382 -23.10 -6.23 -16.14
N LYS A 383 -23.58 -6.01 -14.90
CA LYS A 383 -24.99 -5.94 -14.57
C LYS A 383 -25.65 -4.70 -15.17
N GLU A 384 -25.01 -3.54 -15.12
CA GLU A 384 -25.52 -2.30 -15.70
C GLU A 384 -25.69 -2.38 -17.21
N THR A 385 -24.77 -3.08 -17.90
CA THR A 385 -24.86 -3.31 -19.35
C THR A 385 -26.06 -4.19 -19.71
N THR A 386 -26.23 -5.32 -19.02
CA THR A 386 -27.33 -6.25 -19.24
C THR A 386 -28.70 -5.60 -18.98
N TYR A 387 -28.81 -4.78 -17.92
CA TYR A 387 -30.04 -4.07 -17.62
C TYR A 387 -30.41 -3.01 -18.68
N ARG A 388 -29.42 -2.31 -19.23
CA ARG A 388 -29.64 -1.33 -20.30
C ARG A 388 -30.04 -1.97 -21.63
N GLU A 389 -29.43 -3.11 -21.99
CA GLU A 389 -29.78 -3.86 -23.19
C GLU A 389 -31.22 -4.41 -23.10
N GLN A 390 -31.62 -4.93 -21.96
CA GLN A 390 -32.99 -5.39 -21.73
C GLN A 390 -34.02 -4.28 -21.79
N ASN A 391 -33.70 -3.08 -21.32
CA ASN A 391 -34.62 -1.94 -21.38
C ASN A 391 -34.61 -1.24 -22.73
N SER A 392 -33.54 -1.24 -23.52
CA SER A 392 -33.55 -0.70 -24.87
C SER A 392 -34.39 -1.57 -25.82
N SER A 393 -34.34 -2.88 -25.68
CA SER A 393 -35.21 -3.79 -26.47
C SER A 393 -36.70 -3.65 -26.14
N VAL A 394 -37.06 -3.20 -24.93
CA VAL A 394 -38.44 -2.91 -24.52
C VAL A 394 -38.92 -1.57 -25.09
N PHE A 395 -38.03 -0.60 -25.33
CA PHE A 395 -38.38 0.68 -25.95
C PHE A 395 -38.55 0.53 -27.47
N ASP A 396 -37.71 -0.26 -28.15
CA ASP A 396 -37.82 -0.49 -29.60
C ASP A 396 -39.09 -1.28 -29.95
N THR A 397 -39.56 -2.19 -29.10
CA THR A 397 -40.83 -2.91 -29.28
C THR A 397 -42.08 -2.07 -29.02
N LYS A 398 -41.99 -0.97 -28.24
CA LYS A 398 -43.12 -0.07 -28.00
C LYS A 398 -43.36 0.98 -29.06
N TYR A 399 -42.38 1.27 -29.92
CA TYR A 399 -42.51 2.24 -31.01
C TYR A 399 -42.78 1.63 -32.37
N SER A 400 -42.70 0.29 -32.51
CA SER A 400 -43.02 -0.39 -33.79
C SER A 400 -44.52 -0.74 -33.96
N THR A 401 -45.35 -0.44 -32.94
CA THR A 401 -46.81 -0.75 -32.97
C THR A 401 -47.72 0.47 -33.22
N TYR A 402 -47.14 1.63 -33.63
CA TYR A 402 -47.92 2.84 -33.95
C TYR A 402 -47.65 3.36 -35.37
N SER A 403 -47.41 2.50 -36.34
CA SER A 403 -47.43 2.87 -37.77
C SER A 403 -48.05 1.74 -38.59
N THR A 404 -49.39 1.72 -38.54
CA THR A 404 -50.30 1.22 -39.57
C THR A 404 -51.51 2.09 -39.56
#